data_63e15f21d48114bd524edfea90a54cc4
#
_entry.id   63e15f21d48114bd524edfea90a54cc4
#
_cell.length_a   1.000
_cell.length_b   1.000
_cell.length_c   1.000
_cell.angle_alpha   90.00
_cell.angle_beta   90.00
_cell.angle_gamma   90.00
#
_symmetry.space_group_name_H-M   'P 1'
#
loop_
_entity.id
_entity.type
_entity.pdbx_description
1 polymer ?
#
loop_
_entity_poly.entity_id
_entity_poly.type
_entity_poly.pdbx_seq_one_letter_code
_entity_poly.pdbx_strand_id
1 'polypeptide(L)'
;MTPLPPTEPQQSHTEGRTAAPARPAHDKVALEPGGRPRGTARRGLWTWWVAGALLLIVAGGVAWWAAAGRAKILSGPLPPDLGQYVANEGWDHVAVGSQLHYRANPPSSGPHYPFPAPAGVYPNGLQTGFWVHNLEHGYIVLLYRPPATKEQLATFDRMVADFPKSKFGNVKLVVVSYSDMPHPYAVLAWDWRLDMDEFKEGTVLEFYKQHVDHGREDIP
;
A
#
# COMPACT_ATOMS: atom_id res chain seq x y z
N MET A 1 53.09 -4.89 7.18
CA MET A 1 53.45 -5.60 8.42
C MET A 1 52.18 -6.25 8.95
N THR A 2 52.07 -7.51 8.64
CA THR A 2 51.18 -8.54 9.21
C THR A 2 51.63 -8.80 10.67
N PRO A 3 50.83 -9.37 11.58
CA PRO A 3 50.49 -10.78 11.44
C PRO A 3 49.06 -11.21 11.81
N LEU A 4 48.68 -12.34 11.29
CA LEU A 4 47.58 -13.24 11.56
C LEU A 4 47.95 -14.24 12.73
N PRO A 5 47.12 -15.23 13.04
CA PRO A 5 46.62 -15.60 14.39
C PRO A 5 47.33 -16.83 15.00
N PRO A 6 46.81 -17.46 16.01
CA PRO A 6 46.86 -18.94 16.11
C PRO A 6 45.51 -19.59 16.53
N THR A 7 44.96 -20.52 15.78
CA THR A 7 45.06 -21.99 15.81
C THR A 7 44.68 -22.70 17.12
N GLU A 8 43.68 -23.54 16.97
CA GLU A 8 43.14 -24.64 17.76
C GLU A 8 44.14 -25.49 18.61
N PRO A 9 43.67 -26.30 19.57
CA PRO A 9 43.72 -27.73 19.28
C PRO A 9 42.50 -28.58 19.68
N GLN A 10 42.31 -29.64 18.92
CA GLN A 10 41.55 -30.85 19.16
C GLN A 10 42.21 -31.72 20.26
N GLN A 11 41.38 -32.57 20.90
CA GLN A 11 41.67 -33.96 21.37
C GLN A 11 40.37 -34.52 21.91
N SER A 12 39.74 -35.59 21.39
CA SER A 12 40.09 -37.02 21.17
C SER A 12 39.92 -37.91 22.38
N HIS A 13 39.18 -39.01 22.14
CA HIS A 13 39.17 -40.32 22.81
C HIS A 13 38.39 -40.42 24.18
N THR A 14 37.64 -41.44 24.50
CA THR A 14 37.83 -42.90 24.30
C THR A 14 36.55 -43.67 24.57
N GLU A 15 36.47 -44.78 23.94
CA GLU A 15 35.67 -45.97 24.09
C GLU A 15 35.37 -46.46 25.53
N GLY A 16 34.25 -47.16 25.66
CA GLY A 16 33.91 -47.94 26.84
C GLY A 16 32.77 -48.91 26.56
N ARG A 17 33.12 -50.04 26.03
CA ARG A 17 32.34 -51.25 25.73
C ARG A 17 32.19 -52.07 27.01
N THR A 18 31.02 -52.64 27.30
CA THR A 18 30.81 -54.01 27.84
C THR A 18 29.34 -54.31 28.15
N ALA A 19 28.80 -55.28 27.47
CA ALA A 19 28.36 -56.59 27.83
C ALA A 19 27.00 -56.72 28.49
N ALA A 20 26.13 -57.44 27.79
CA ALA A 20 24.94 -58.10 28.32
C ALA A 20 25.32 -59.27 29.24
N PRO A 21 24.42 -59.75 30.14
CA PRO A 21 23.83 -61.05 29.81
C PRO A 21 22.37 -61.28 30.26
N ALA A 22 21.78 -62.28 29.62
CA ALA A 22 20.90 -63.36 30.04
C ALA A 22 19.44 -63.10 30.44
N ARG A 23 18.57 -63.78 29.71
CA ARG A 23 17.22 -64.23 30.10
C ARG A 23 17.25 -65.32 31.14
N PRO A 24 16.14 -65.46 31.88
CA PRO A 24 15.36 -66.70 31.73
C PRO A 24 13.82 -66.50 31.72
N ALA A 25 13.17 -67.24 30.90
CA ALA A 25 12.17 -68.29 31.03
C ALA A 25 10.83 -67.99 31.70
N HIS A 26 9.81 -68.11 30.89
CA HIS A 26 8.48 -68.67 31.03
C HIS A 26 7.70 -68.49 32.35
N ASP A 27 6.54 -67.80 32.22
CA ASP A 27 5.33 -68.36 32.75
C ASP A 27 4.11 -68.02 31.90
N LYS A 28 3.30 -69.07 31.66
CA LYS A 28 2.04 -69.01 30.90
C LYS A 28 0.93 -68.67 31.90
N VAL A 29 0.16 -67.62 31.63
CA VAL A 29 -1.17 -67.47 32.24
C VAL A 29 -2.16 -66.94 31.25
N ALA A 30 -3.15 -67.77 31.00
CA ALA A 30 -4.56 -67.59 30.71
C ALA A 30 -5.01 -66.45 29.78
N LEU A 31 -5.64 -66.89 28.71
CA LEU A 31 -6.62 -66.22 27.86
C LEU A 31 -7.87 -65.83 28.68
N GLU A 32 -8.19 -64.56 28.69
CA GLU A 32 -9.54 -64.08 28.97
C GLU A 32 -10.10 -63.39 27.72
N PRO A 33 -11.36 -63.61 27.34
CA PRO A 33 -11.94 -63.11 26.10
C PRO A 33 -12.65 -61.77 26.29
N GLY A 34 -12.43 -60.89 25.35
CA GLY A 34 -13.47 -60.01 24.87
C GLY A 34 -13.66 -58.67 25.57
N GLY A 35 -12.83 -57.70 25.22
CA GLY A 35 -13.20 -56.29 25.30
C GLY A 35 -13.24 -55.69 23.89
N ARG A 36 -14.43 -55.50 23.35
CA ARG A 36 -14.64 -54.70 22.11
C ARG A 36 -14.12 -53.28 22.35
N PRO A 37 -13.23 -52.76 21.54
CA PRO A 37 -12.89 -51.34 21.63
C PRO A 37 -14.12 -50.50 21.28
N ARG A 38 -14.60 -49.74 22.25
CA ARG A 38 -15.59 -48.68 22.02
C ARG A 38 -15.00 -47.71 21.02
N GLY A 39 -15.62 -47.60 19.86
CA GLY A 39 -15.30 -46.65 18.85
C GLY A 39 -15.35 -45.24 19.43
N THR A 40 -14.19 -44.64 19.60
CA THR A 40 -14.06 -43.22 19.91
C THR A 40 -14.54 -42.44 18.65
N ALA A 41 -15.62 -41.75 18.85
CA ALA A 41 -16.33 -41.02 17.85
C ALA A 41 -15.38 -40.09 17.06
N ARG A 42 -15.24 -40.34 15.78
CA ARG A 42 -14.63 -39.45 14.75
C ARG A 42 -15.42 -38.14 14.54
N ARG A 43 -16.13 -37.66 15.57
CA ARG A 43 -16.95 -36.44 15.50
C ARG A 43 -16.16 -35.15 15.60
N GLY A 44 -14.89 -35.16 16.03
CA GLY A 44 -14.12 -33.96 16.25
C GLY A 44 -13.46 -33.35 15.00
N LEU A 45 -13.09 -34.17 14.00
CA LEU A 45 -12.39 -33.61 12.84
C LEU A 45 -13.32 -32.92 11.84
N TRP A 46 -14.52 -33.43 11.67
CA TRP A 46 -15.46 -32.85 10.69
C TRP A 46 -15.96 -31.46 11.10
N THR A 47 -16.11 -31.20 12.39
CA THR A 47 -16.51 -29.88 12.90
C THR A 47 -15.44 -28.82 12.60
N TRP A 48 -14.15 -29.16 12.64
CA TRP A 48 -13.06 -28.26 12.28
C TRP A 48 -13.01 -27.96 10.79
N TRP A 49 -13.31 -28.95 9.93
CA TRP A 49 -13.41 -28.74 8.48
C TRP A 49 -14.61 -27.87 8.10
N VAL A 50 -15.74 -28.03 8.74
CA VAL A 50 -16.93 -27.20 8.52
C VAL A 50 -16.70 -25.76 9.01
N ALA A 51 -16.05 -25.59 10.18
CA ALA A 51 -15.70 -24.26 10.67
C ALA A 51 -14.68 -23.56 9.77
N GLY A 52 -13.67 -24.28 9.28
CA GLY A 52 -12.70 -23.75 8.31
C GLY A 52 -13.34 -23.34 6.97
N ALA A 53 -14.25 -24.15 6.45
CA ALA A 53 -14.98 -23.85 5.22
C ALA A 53 -15.88 -22.62 5.38
N LEU A 54 -16.57 -22.47 6.50
CA LEU A 54 -17.39 -21.29 6.82
C LEU A 54 -16.53 -20.02 6.92
N LEU A 55 -15.38 -20.08 7.56
CA LEU A 55 -14.43 -18.95 7.63
C LEU A 55 -13.93 -18.53 6.26
N LEU A 56 -13.62 -19.48 5.37
CA LEU A 56 -13.21 -19.18 4.00
C LEU A 56 -14.35 -18.56 3.16
N ILE A 57 -15.58 -19.01 3.35
CA ILE A 57 -16.75 -18.42 2.67
C ILE A 57 -16.99 -17.00 3.15
N VAL A 58 -16.91 -16.75 4.46
CA VAL A 58 -17.07 -15.40 5.02
C VAL A 58 -15.93 -14.48 4.55
N ALA A 59 -14.68 -14.94 4.62
CA ALA A 59 -13.54 -14.16 4.15
C ALA A 59 -13.60 -13.87 2.63
N GLY A 60 -13.98 -14.88 1.84
CA GLY A 60 -14.21 -14.73 0.40
C GLY A 60 -15.37 -13.78 0.08
N GLY A 61 -16.46 -13.86 0.84
CA GLY A 61 -17.62 -12.97 0.70
C GLY A 61 -17.28 -11.52 1.02
N VAL A 62 -16.52 -11.28 2.10
CA VAL A 62 -16.07 -9.94 2.48
C VAL A 62 -15.10 -9.38 1.43
N ALA A 63 -14.15 -10.18 0.96
CA ALA A 63 -13.21 -9.77 -0.08
C ALA A 63 -13.93 -9.48 -1.40
N TRP A 64 -14.91 -10.31 -1.78
CA TRP A 64 -15.72 -10.09 -2.97
C TRP A 64 -16.61 -8.85 -2.84
N TRP A 65 -17.24 -8.63 -1.69
CA TRP A 65 -18.05 -7.44 -1.42
C TRP A 65 -17.20 -6.16 -1.47
N ALA A 66 -16.00 -6.17 -0.85
CA ALA A 66 -15.06 -5.07 -0.92
C ALA A 66 -14.57 -4.80 -2.36
N ALA A 67 -14.29 -5.85 -3.13
CA ALA A 67 -13.89 -5.74 -4.53
C ALA A 67 -15.04 -5.27 -5.42
N ALA A 68 -16.26 -5.77 -5.21
CA ALA A 68 -17.47 -5.36 -5.96
C ALA A 68 -17.87 -3.91 -5.65
N GLY A 69 -17.73 -3.48 -4.39
CA GLY A 69 -17.92 -2.08 -4.00
C GLY A 69 -16.93 -1.13 -4.71
N ARG A 70 -15.67 -1.55 -4.78
CA ARG A 70 -14.62 -0.81 -5.52
C ARG A 70 -14.90 -0.77 -7.02
N ALA A 71 -15.27 -1.90 -7.63
CA ALA A 71 -15.59 -1.95 -9.06
C ALA A 71 -16.75 -1.01 -9.42
N LYS A 72 -17.74 -0.88 -8.53
CA LYS A 72 -18.87 0.02 -8.74
C LYS A 72 -18.47 1.51 -8.66
N ILE A 73 -17.52 1.85 -7.77
CA ILE A 73 -16.97 3.22 -7.69
C ILE A 73 -16.14 3.53 -8.95
N LEU A 74 -15.39 2.53 -9.45
CA LEU A 74 -14.49 2.69 -10.59
C LEU A 74 -15.20 2.72 -11.97
N SER A 75 -16.45 2.28 -12.08
CA SER A 75 -17.18 2.11 -13.35
C SER A 75 -18.39 3.04 -13.54
N GLY A 76 -18.67 3.94 -12.59
CA GLY A 76 -19.73 4.93 -12.73
C GLY A 76 -19.42 5.98 -13.80
N PRO A 77 -20.43 6.60 -14.43
CA PRO A 77 -20.24 7.76 -15.27
C PRO A 77 -19.60 8.89 -14.44
N LEU A 78 -18.61 9.57 -15.01
CA LEU A 78 -17.99 10.73 -14.37
C LEU A 78 -19.02 11.86 -14.28
N PRO A 79 -19.14 12.55 -13.13
CA PRO A 79 -19.94 13.76 -13.04
C PRO A 79 -19.33 14.84 -13.95
N PRO A 80 -20.15 15.79 -14.44
CA PRO A 80 -19.61 16.90 -15.22
C PRO A 80 -18.65 17.73 -14.35
N ASP A 81 -17.53 18.10 -14.92
CA ASP A 81 -16.52 19.06 -14.46
C ASP A 81 -16.32 19.17 -12.95
N LEU A 82 -15.60 18.20 -12.37
CA LEU A 82 -15.15 18.29 -10.97
C LEU A 82 -14.00 19.28 -10.85
N GLY A 83 -14.15 20.20 -9.88
CA GLY A 83 -13.17 21.23 -9.60
C GLY A 83 -13.47 22.56 -10.30
N GLN A 84 -12.59 23.49 -10.08
CA GLN A 84 -12.65 24.83 -10.66
C GLN A 84 -11.37 25.12 -11.45
N TYR A 85 -11.52 25.83 -12.55
CA TYR A 85 -10.39 26.33 -13.31
C TYR A 85 -9.64 27.40 -12.51
N VAL A 86 -8.32 27.28 -12.49
CA VAL A 86 -7.40 28.25 -11.87
C VAL A 86 -6.59 28.89 -13.00
N ALA A 87 -6.52 30.21 -12.99
CA ALA A 87 -5.79 30.93 -14.03
C ALA A 87 -4.32 30.47 -14.08
N ASN A 88 -3.87 30.15 -15.29
CA ASN A 88 -2.50 29.70 -15.54
C ASN A 88 -1.47 30.75 -15.10
N GLU A 89 -0.44 30.32 -14.40
CA GLU A 89 0.63 31.17 -13.87
C GLU A 89 1.98 31.00 -14.61
N GLY A 90 1.96 30.36 -15.78
CA GLY A 90 3.14 30.05 -16.57
C GLY A 90 3.63 28.62 -16.40
N TRP A 91 4.80 28.34 -16.95
CA TRP A 91 5.42 26.99 -16.96
C TRP A 91 6.96 27.05 -17.03
N ASP A 92 7.55 28.13 -16.55
CA ASP A 92 9.01 28.30 -16.63
C ASP A 92 9.73 27.32 -15.70
N HIS A 93 10.71 26.61 -16.22
CA HIS A 93 11.64 25.83 -15.42
C HIS A 93 12.66 26.73 -14.75
N VAL A 94 12.80 26.62 -13.43
CA VAL A 94 13.77 27.36 -12.65
C VAL A 94 14.68 26.40 -11.88
N ALA A 95 15.86 26.87 -11.49
CA ALA A 95 16.80 26.03 -10.75
C ALA A 95 16.19 25.50 -9.44
N VAL A 96 16.52 24.25 -9.08
CA VAL A 96 16.08 23.66 -7.80
C VAL A 96 16.54 24.52 -6.64
N GLY A 97 15.64 24.83 -5.72
CA GLY A 97 15.89 25.70 -4.56
C GLY A 97 15.67 27.19 -4.84
N SER A 98 15.30 27.57 -6.07
CA SER A 98 14.82 28.94 -6.35
C SER A 98 13.57 29.23 -5.52
N GLN A 99 13.44 30.47 -5.08
CA GLN A 99 12.21 30.94 -4.44
C GLN A 99 11.09 31.02 -5.48
N LEU A 100 9.98 30.30 -5.21
CA LEU A 100 8.83 30.26 -6.07
C LEU A 100 7.71 31.15 -5.50
N HIS A 101 7.06 31.92 -6.36
CA HIS A 101 5.95 32.79 -5.98
C HIS A 101 4.75 32.47 -6.86
N TYR A 102 3.62 32.19 -6.24
CA TYR A 102 2.35 31.89 -6.88
C TYR A 102 1.28 32.83 -6.37
N ARG A 103 0.31 33.15 -7.21
CA ARG A 103 -0.90 33.89 -6.83
C ARG A 103 -1.95 32.95 -6.25
N ALA A 104 -2.05 31.73 -6.78
CA ALA A 104 -2.94 30.70 -6.27
C ALA A 104 -2.29 29.95 -5.10
N ASN A 105 -3.08 29.60 -4.09
CA ASN A 105 -2.67 28.75 -3.00
C ASN A 105 -3.74 27.69 -2.69
N PRO A 106 -3.44 26.40 -2.90
CA PRO A 106 -2.22 25.85 -3.52
C PRO A 106 -2.15 26.16 -5.03
N PRO A 107 -0.94 26.25 -5.61
CA PRO A 107 -0.76 26.50 -7.03
C PRO A 107 -1.08 25.24 -7.86
N SER A 108 -1.64 25.41 -9.06
CA SER A 108 -1.91 24.34 -10.01
C SER A 108 -1.17 24.53 -11.35
N SER A 109 -0.35 25.55 -11.47
CA SER A 109 0.57 25.86 -12.57
C SER A 109 1.60 26.88 -12.10
N GLY A 110 2.50 27.33 -12.97
CA GLY A 110 3.48 28.36 -12.66
C GLY A 110 4.92 27.90 -12.73
N PRO A 111 5.89 28.74 -12.35
CA PRO A 111 7.31 28.40 -12.33
C PRO A 111 7.58 27.18 -11.44
N HIS A 112 8.37 26.24 -11.92
CA HIS A 112 8.64 25.00 -11.20
C HIS A 112 10.05 24.45 -11.50
N TYR A 113 10.43 23.40 -10.78
CA TYR A 113 11.75 22.79 -10.93
C TYR A 113 11.78 21.87 -12.16
N PRO A 114 12.96 21.62 -12.77
CA PRO A 114 13.08 20.91 -14.04
C PRO A 114 12.90 19.38 -13.93
N PHE A 115 12.51 18.88 -12.76
CA PHE A 115 12.34 17.44 -12.49
C PHE A 115 11.04 17.21 -11.71
N PRO A 116 10.19 16.24 -12.13
CA PRO A 116 9.04 15.82 -11.34
C PRO A 116 9.46 14.95 -10.16
N ALA A 117 8.61 14.84 -9.16
CA ALA A 117 8.75 13.84 -8.12
C ALA A 117 8.19 12.49 -8.58
N PRO A 118 8.72 11.35 -8.11
CA PRO A 118 8.07 10.05 -8.30
C PRO A 118 6.63 10.04 -7.76
N ALA A 119 5.74 9.23 -8.38
CA ALA A 119 4.44 8.94 -7.79
C ALA A 119 4.63 8.35 -6.38
N GLY A 120 3.82 8.78 -5.41
CA GLY A 120 4.00 8.32 -4.03
C GLY A 120 3.36 9.23 -3.01
N VAL A 121 3.52 8.85 -1.72
CA VAL A 121 3.04 9.60 -0.56
C VAL A 121 4.21 10.29 0.13
N TYR A 122 4.08 11.60 0.37
CA TYR A 122 5.10 12.46 0.96
C TYR A 122 4.60 13.04 2.29
N PRO A 123 4.65 12.27 3.40
CA PRO A 123 4.09 12.68 4.68
C PRO A 123 4.87 13.79 5.37
N ASN A 124 6.13 14.00 4.99
CA ASN A 124 6.99 15.06 5.51
C ASN A 124 7.01 16.31 4.60
N GLY A 125 6.08 16.38 3.64
CA GLY A 125 6.03 17.43 2.65
C GLY A 125 6.94 17.19 1.43
N LEU A 126 6.73 17.98 0.40
CA LEU A 126 7.51 18.03 -0.82
C LEU A 126 7.56 19.48 -1.29
N GLN A 127 8.72 19.95 -1.75
CA GLN A 127 8.83 21.31 -2.28
C GLN A 127 7.89 21.49 -3.48
N THR A 128 7.17 22.62 -3.48
CA THR A 128 6.13 22.93 -4.46
C THR A 128 6.58 22.78 -5.90
N GLY A 129 7.80 23.22 -6.22
CA GLY A 129 8.33 23.15 -7.58
C GLY A 129 8.41 21.73 -8.17
N PHE A 130 8.54 20.69 -7.34
CA PHE A 130 8.53 19.31 -7.84
C PHE A 130 7.13 18.84 -8.22
N TRP A 131 6.14 19.04 -7.34
CA TRP A 131 4.80 18.55 -7.63
C TRP A 131 4.04 19.45 -8.65
N VAL A 132 4.39 20.73 -8.82
CA VAL A 132 3.88 21.54 -9.93
C VAL A 132 4.40 20.99 -11.27
N HIS A 133 5.66 20.53 -11.33
CA HIS A 133 6.16 19.83 -12.53
C HIS A 133 5.39 18.54 -12.82
N ASN A 134 5.03 17.78 -11.78
CA ASN A 134 4.15 16.61 -11.98
C ASN A 134 2.82 16.99 -12.64
N LEU A 135 2.19 18.11 -12.23
CA LEU A 135 0.95 18.58 -12.86
C LEU A 135 1.15 18.89 -14.34
N GLU A 136 2.29 19.45 -14.73
CA GLU A 136 2.63 19.71 -16.15
C GLU A 136 2.64 18.41 -16.97
N HIS A 137 3.07 17.29 -16.39
CA HIS A 137 3.05 15.94 -16.99
C HIS A 137 1.70 15.21 -16.87
N GLY A 138 0.65 15.90 -16.41
CA GLY A 138 -0.69 15.32 -16.27
C GLY A 138 -0.85 14.39 -15.06
N TYR A 139 0.00 14.52 -14.06
CA TYR A 139 -0.23 13.90 -12.74
C TYR A 139 -1.34 14.63 -12.01
N ILE A 140 -1.95 13.92 -11.09
CA ILE A 140 -2.85 14.48 -10.09
C ILE A 140 -2.10 14.57 -8.76
N VAL A 141 -2.25 15.70 -8.08
CA VAL A 141 -1.64 15.95 -6.77
C VAL A 141 -2.75 16.09 -5.73
N LEU A 142 -2.76 15.19 -4.75
CA LEU A 142 -3.60 15.30 -3.57
C LEU A 142 -2.79 15.96 -2.45
N LEU A 143 -3.23 17.10 -2.01
CA LEU A 143 -2.68 17.79 -0.85
C LEU A 143 -3.56 17.52 0.38
N TYR A 144 -2.94 17.34 1.54
CA TYR A 144 -3.64 17.25 2.80
C TYR A 144 -2.93 18.06 3.89
N ARG A 145 -3.72 18.66 4.79
CA ARG A 145 -3.17 19.37 5.95
C ARG A 145 -2.80 18.36 7.04
N PRO A 146 -1.56 18.37 7.54
CA PRO A 146 -1.13 17.47 8.61
C PRO A 146 -1.83 17.82 9.95
N PRO A 147 -1.90 16.86 10.93
CA PRO A 147 -1.40 15.50 10.83
C PRO A 147 -2.38 14.56 10.12
N ALA A 148 -1.87 13.56 9.41
CA ALA A 148 -2.65 12.43 8.94
C ALA A 148 -2.54 11.26 9.93
N THR A 149 -3.62 10.47 10.09
CA THR A 149 -3.57 9.23 10.86
C THR A 149 -2.86 8.13 10.06
N LYS A 150 -2.46 7.04 10.75
CA LYS A 150 -1.86 5.88 10.08
C LYS A 150 -2.81 5.26 9.05
N GLU A 151 -4.09 5.23 9.34
CA GLU A 151 -5.14 4.70 8.46
C GLU A 151 -5.32 5.57 7.22
N GLN A 152 -5.23 6.90 7.36
CA GLN A 152 -5.24 7.82 6.23
C GLN A 152 -4.01 7.61 5.34
N LEU A 153 -2.81 7.52 5.92
CA LEU A 153 -1.58 7.27 5.16
C LEU A 153 -1.65 5.93 4.42
N ALA A 154 -2.12 4.85 5.07
CA ALA A 154 -2.34 3.56 4.41
C ALA A 154 -3.38 3.64 3.29
N THR A 155 -4.39 4.51 3.40
CA THR A 155 -5.34 4.78 2.31
C THR A 155 -4.66 5.48 1.15
N PHE A 156 -3.83 6.48 1.40
CA PHE A 156 -3.08 7.19 0.37
C PHE A 156 -2.09 6.27 -0.37
N ASP A 157 -1.36 5.42 0.36
CA ASP A 157 -0.47 4.42 -0.24
C ASP A 157 -1.23 3.46 -1.17
N ARG A 158 -2.43 3.01 -0.73
CA ARG A 158 -3.30 2.17 -1.54
C ARG A 158 -3.80 2.90 -2.80
N MET A 159 -4.18 4.19 -2.70
CA MET A 159 -4.59 4.98 -3.86
C MET A 159 -3.47 5.08 -4.89
N VAL A 160 -2.24 5.35 -4.46
CA VAL A 160 -1.07 5.40 -5.36
C VAL A 160 -0.82 4.05 -6.03
N ALA A 161 -1.10 2.93 -5.34
CA ALA A 161 -0.92 1.59 -5.90
C ALA A 161 -2.05 1.17 -6.86
N ASP A 162 -3.30 1.50 -6.52
CA ASP A 162 -4.51 0.87 -7.08
C ASP A 162 -5.33 1.79 -8.01
N PHE A 163 -5.05 3.08 -8.10
CA PHE A 163 -5.78 3.97 -8.98
C PHE A 163 -5.64 3.56 -10.45
N PRO A 164 -6.56 3.95 -11.32
CA PRO A 164 -6.46 3.64 -12.74
C PRO A 164 -5.12 4.09 -13.31
N LYS A 165 -4.54 3.24 -14.14
CA LYS A 165 -3.31 3.59 -14.83
C LYS A 165 -3.57 4.65 -15.89
N SER A 166 -2.64 5.57 -16.01
CA SER A 166 -2.55 6.55 -17.09
C SER A 166 -2.41 5.84 -18.44
N LYS A 167 -2.53 6.56 -19.52
CA LYS A 167 -2.24 6.04 -20.88
C LYS A 167 -0.81 5.54 -21.07
N PHE A 168 0.09 5.90 -20.17
CA PHE A 168 1.49 5.44 -20.13
C PHE A 168 1.71 4.20 -19.28
N GLY A 169 0.65 3.65 -18.65
CA GLY A 169 0.71 2.38 -17.92
C GLY A 169 1.10 2.49 -16.43
N ASN A 170 1.34 3.69 -15.92
CA ASN A 170 1.63 3.99 -14.50
C ASN A 170 0.47 4.74 -13.86
N VAL A 171 0.40 4.75 -12.53
CA VAL A 171 -0.49 5.63 -11.77
C VAL A 171 0.20 6.98 -11.62
N LYS A 172 -0.47 8.05 -12.04
CA LYS A 172 0.04 9.43 -11.97
C LYS A 172 -0.57 10.16 -10.78
N LEU A 173 -0.26 9.70 -9.55
CA LEU A 173 -0.74 10.30 -8.31
C LEU A 173 0.41 10.60 -7.36
N VAL A 174 0.46 11.84 -6.89
CA VAL A 174 1.36 12.32 -5.85
C VAL A 174 0.51 12.80 -4.68
N VAL A 175 0.81 12.34 -3.46
CA VAL A 175 0.09 12.75 -2.24
C VAL A 175 1.07 13.48 -1.32
N VAL A 176 0.76 14.72 -0.94
CA VAL A 176 1.70 15.58 -0.22
C VAL A 176 1.07 16.16 1.04
N SER A 177 1.79 16.09 2.14
CA SER A 177 1.51 16.88 3.33
C SER A 177 1.83 18.35 3.06
N TYR A 178 0.80 19.22 3.10
CA TYR A 178 0.93 20.64 2.81
C TYR A 178 0.07 21.47 3.77
N SER A 179 0.72 22.20 4.68
CA SER A 179 0.03 22.93 5.75
C SER A 179 -0.51 24.29 5.34
N ASP A 180 0.13 24.93 4.35
CA ASP A 180 -0.21 26.29 3.91
C ASP A 180 -1.28 26.26 2.82
N MET A 181 -2.53 25.95 3.19
CA MET A 181 -3.68 25.97 2.29
C MET A 181 -4.97 26.27 3.06
N PRO A 182 -5.99 26.87 2.41
CA PRO A 182 -7.23 27.29 3.08
C PRO A 182 -8.09 26.10 3.53
N HIS A 183 -8.12 24.99 2.79
CA HIS A 183 -8.94 23.82 3.07
C HIS A 183 -8.11 22.64 3.61
N PRO A 184 -8.69 21.70 4.37
CA PRO A 184 -8.01 20.51 4.85
C PRO A 184 -7.44 19.61 3.76
N TYR A 185 -8.08 19.58 2.57
CA TYR A 185 -7.66 18.82 1.41
C TYR A 185 -7.84 19.63 0.14
N ALA A 186 -6.95 19.41 -0.83
CA ALA A 186 -7.10 19.91 -2.18
C ALA A 186 -6.60 18.86 -3.18
N VAL A 187 -7.30 18.69 -4.29
CA VAL A 187 -6.85 17.87 -5.42
C VAL A 187 -6.57 18.79 -6.59
N LEU A 188 -5.40 18.61 -7.18
CA LEU A 188 -4.89 19.48 -8.24
C LEU A 188 -4.64 18.68 -9.51
N ALA A 189 -4.94 19.29 -10.64
CA ALA A 189 -4.43 18.99 -11.95
C ALA A 189 -3.89 20.29 -12.57
N TRP A 190 -3.23 20.22 -13.72
CA TRP A 190 -2.76 21.44 -14.39
C TRP A 190 -3.90 22.40 -14.67
N ASP A 191 -3.83 23.61 -14.11
CA ASP A 191 -4.87 24.66 -14.16
C ASP A 191 -6.21 24.29 -13.49
N TRP A 192 -6.29 23.21 -12.72
CA TRP A 192 -7.52 22.80 -12.04
C TRP A 192 -7.30 22.53 -10.56
N ARG A 193 -8.31 22.85 -9.73
CA ARG A 193 -8.29 22.63 -8.30
C ARG A 193 -9.68 22.25 -7.78
N LEU A 194 -9.70 21.27 -6.89
CA LEU A 194 -10.87 20.89 -6.11
C LEU A 194 -10.52 20.96 -4.62
N ASP A 195 -11.09 21.93 -3.91
CA ASP A 195 -10.96 22.06 -2.47
C ASP A 195 -11.99 21.18 -1.75
N MET A 196 -11.59 20.56 -0.65
CA MET A 196 -12.46 19.67 0.14
C MET A 196 -12.24 19.90 1.64
N ASP A 197 -13.34 19.96 2.40
CA ASP A 197 -13.29 20.06 3.87
C ASP A 197 -13.22 18.69 4.54
N GLU A 198 -13.65 17.64 3.82
CA GLU A 198 -13.58 16.23 4.25
C GLU A 198 -12.94 15.39 3.18
N PHE A 199 -12.11 14.42 3.61
CA PHE A 199 -11.52 13.46 2.68
C PHE A 199 -12.56 12.47 2.17
N LYS A 200 -12.70 12.38 0.84
CA LYS A 200 -13.57 11.43 0.14
C LYS A 200 -12.80 10.78 -1.01
N GLU A 201 -12.33 9.56 -0.80
CA GLU A 201 -11.55 8.81 -1.80
C GLU A 201 -12.27 8.75 -3.17
N GLY A 202 -13.60 8.53 -3.16
CA GLY A 202 -14.39 8.49 -4.38
C GLY A 202 -14.35 9.81 -5.17
N THR A 203 -14.40 10.94 -4.49
CA THR A 203 -14.31 12.27 -5.13
C THR A 203 -12.91 12.51 -5.72
N VAL A 204 -11.86 12.11 -5.00
CA VAL A 204 -10.48 12.18 -5.52
C VAL A 204 -10.32 11.31 -6.76
N LEU A 205 -10.89 10.08 -6.75
CA LEU A 205 -10.85 9.17 -7.88
C LEU A 205 -11.59 9.73 -9.10
N GLU A 206 -12.74 10.36 -8.89
CA GLU A 206 -13.51 10.98 -9.98
C GLU A 206 -12.76 12.16 -10.60
N PHE A 207 -12.17 13.03 -9.78
CA PHE A 207 -11.30 14.10 -10.25
C PHE A 207 -10.07 13.54 -11.00
N TYR A 208 -9.43 12.49 -10.44
CA TYR A 208 -8.33 11.81 -11.10
C TYR A 208 -8.69 11.32 -12.50
N LYS A 209 -9.83 10.64 -12.66
CA LYS A 209 -10.28 10.12 -13.95
C LYS A 209 -10.57 11.21 -14.98
N GLN A 210 -11.01 12.38 -14.53
CA GLN A 210 -11.30 13.49 -15.43
C GLN A 210 -10.05 14.22 -15.91
N HIS A 211 -9.02 14.30 -15.06
CA HIS A 211 -7.89 15.20 -15.29
C HIS A 211 -6.55 14.52 -15.49
N VAL A 212 -6.41 13.20 -15.20
CA VAL A 212 -5.16 12.47 -15.46
C VAL A 212 -4.81 12.49 -16.94
N ASP A 213 -3.52 12.66 -17.25
CA ASP A 213 -2.99 12.79 -18.62
C ASP A 213 -3.44 14.06 -19.36
N HIS A 214 -4.06 15.03 -18.68
CA HIS A 214 -4.43 16.33 -19.24
C HIS A 214 -3.49 17.45 -18.75
N GLY A 215 -2.21 17.12 -18.61
CA GLY A 215 -1.17 18.11 -18.38
C GLY A 215 -0.85 18.92 -19.65
N ARG A 216 0.03 19.89 -19.48
CA ARG A 216 0.56 20.66 -20.61
C ARG A 216 1.47 19.83 -21.51
N GLU A 217 2.19 18.86 -20.92
CA GLU A 217 3.09 17.94 -21.61
C GLU A 217 2.52 16.53 -21.66
N ASP A 218 2.55 15.94 -22.85
CA ASP A 218 2.02 14.59 -23.10
C ASP A 218 3.12 13.54 -22.98
N ILE A 219 3.64 13.34 -21.78
CA ILE A 219 4.75 12.43 -21.45
C ILE A 219 4.44 11.58 -20.22
N PRO A 220 5.20 10.45 -19.99
CA PRO A 220 5.01 9.53 -18.85
C PRO A 220 5.08 10.18 -17.49
#